data_3b7f8acd5638637d9a4d98c8e0cba9ef
#
_entry.id   3b7f8acd5638637d9a4d98c8e0cba9ef
#
_cell.length_a   1.000
_cell.length_b   1.000
_cell.length_c   1.000
_cell.angle_alpha   90.00
_cell.angle_beta   90.00
_cell.angle_gamma   90.00
#
_symmetry.space_group_name_H-M   'P 1'
#
loop_
_entity.id
_entity.type
_entity.pdbx_description
1 polymer ?
#
loop_
_entity_poly.entity_id
_entity_poly.type
_entity_poly.pdbx_seq_one_letter_code
_entity_poly.pdbx_strand_id
1 'polypeptide(L)'
;MKKLVTFLALGITLAFSFAFAKEVTVSVGAGQCWKQKREPQFAIWLEDENGNFIRTLYVTERAGKKNWWFAPKEGRPESLPVWYHKSRNEAPKANSSSSKKGGEADIDAVTSATPKGGVIFTAEIGNANCKIFAEFNTSFDYNDTYTKKNSGVNGQPSVVYMASIPSSFEGSEIRLNLTGTGSPDGSDGNIHPVSPLLTTAVKIVKAVTVCK
;
A
#
# COMPACT_ATOMS: atom_id res chain seq x y z
N MET A 1 -67.82 27.58 13.91
CA MET A 1 -67.14 27.00 12.73
C MET A 1 -65.65 26.80 13.14
N LYS A 2 -65.27 25.58 13.53
CA LYS A 2 -63.88 25.25 13.93
C LYS A 2 -63.18 24.71 12.69
N LYS A 3 -62.09 25.38 12.24
CA LYS A 3 -61.27 24.92 11.14
C LYS A 3 -60.28 23.88 11.67
N LEU A 4 -60.39 22.64 11.21
CA LEU A 4 -59.46 21.54 11.46
C LEU A 4 -58.26 21.74 10.52
N VAL A 5 -57.06 21.99 11.08
CA VAL A 5 -55.82 22.03 10.34
C VAL A 5 -55.15 20.69 10.47
N THR A 6 -55.15 19.91 9.39
CA THR A 6 -54.49 18.61 9.29
C THR A 6 -53.01 18.84 8.92
N PHE A 7 -52.08 18.57 9.89
CA PHE A 7 -50.66 18.54 9.61
C PHE A 7 -50.31 17.18 8.97
N LEU A 8 -49.90 17.23 7.73
CA LEU A 8 -49.33 16.06 7.04
C LEU A 8 -47.84 16.00 7.35
N ALA A 9 -47.43 15.11 8.28
CA ALA A 9 -46.02 14.86 8.60
C ALA A 9 -45.43 13.99 7.48
N LEU A 10 -44.63 14.60 6.60
CA LEU A 10 -43.85 13.90 5.58
C LEU A 10 -42.62 13.28 6.26
N GLY A 11 -42.70 12.00 6.60
CA GLY A 11 -41.57 11.24 7.12
C GLY A 11 -40.54 10.97 6.02
N ILE A 12 -39.42 11.69 6.04
CA ILE A 12 -38.26 11.37 5.22
C ILE A 12 -37.51 10.22 5.90
N THR A 13 -37.72 8.99 5.43
CA THR A 13 -36.89 7.85 5.79
C THR A 13 -35.55 7.98 5.07
N LEU A 14 -34.50 8.49 5.78
CA LEU A 14 -33.13 8.35 5.32
C LEU A 14 -32.77 6.85 5.32
N ALA A 15 -32.78 6.24 4.17
CA ALA A 15 -32.18 4.92 3.97
C ALA A 15 -30.66 5.07 4.10
N PHE A 16 -30.10 4.78 5.26
CA PHE A 16 -28.66 4.58 5.39
C PHE A 16 -28.31 3.29 4.66
N SER A 17 -27.82 3.41 3.43
CA SER A 17 -27.17 2.32 2.74
C SER A 17 -25.86 2.03 3.49
N PHE A 18 -25.85 0.99 4.32
CA PHE A 18 -24.60 0.42 4.83
C PHE A 18 -23.89 -0.18 3.62
N ALA A 19 -22.90 0.54 3.09
CA ALA A 19 -21.99 -0.02 2.11
C ALA A 19 -21.13 -1.05 2.86
N PHE A 20 -21.48 -2.33 2.73
CA PHE A 20 -20.66 -3.41 3.27
C PHE A 20 -19.31 -3.38 2.55
N ALA A 21 -18.23 -3.25 3.30
CA ALA A 21 -16.89 -3.41 2.75
C ALA A 21 -16.73 -4.86 2.26
N LYS A 22 -16.11 -5.03 1.12
CA LYS A 22 -15.79 -6.34 0.54
C LYS A 22 -14.51 -6.85 1.18
N GLU A 23 -14.55 -8.02 1.80
CA GLU A 23 -13.35 -8.70 2.31
C GLU A 23 -12.67 -9.47 1.18
N VAL A 24 -11.35 -9.37 1.13
CA VAL A 24 -10.51 -10.11 0.19
C VAL A 24 -9.31 -10.70 0.92
N THR A 25 -8.82 -11.82 0.40
CA THR A 25 -7.55 -12.43 0.83
C THR A 25 -6.43 -11.98 -0.11
N VAL A 26 -5.39 -11.38 0.45
CA VAL A 26 -4.18 -11.00 -0.27
C VAL A 26 -3.07 -11.98 0.06
N SER A 27 -2.45 -12.54 -0.97
CA SER A 27 -1.35 -13.51 -0.86
C SER A 27 -0.08 -12.96 -1.51
N VAL A 28 1.02 -12.96 -0.78
CA VAL A 28 2.34 -12.60 -1.27
C VAL A 28 3.23 -13.83 -1.22
N GLY A 29 3.55 -14.37 -2.37
CA GLY A 29 4.46 -15.51 -2.50
C GLY A 29 5.92 -15.07 -2.54
N ALA A 30 6.76 -15.66 -1.69
CA ALA A 30 8.19 -15.42 -1.68
C ALA A 30 8.85 -15.92 -2.97
N GLY A 31 9.65 -15.06 -3.60
CA GLY A 31 10.48 -15.39 -4.75
C GLY A 31 11.84 -15.96 -4.34
N GLN A 32 12.67 -16.25 -5.34
CA GLN A 32 14.00 -16.84 -5.13
C GLN A 32 14.94 -15.94 -4.30
N CYS A 33 14.76 -14.62 -4.39
CA CYS A 33 15.60 -13.62 -3.71
C CYS A 33 14.95 -13.03 -2.46
N TRP A 34 13.85 -13.63 -1.94
CA TRP A 34 13.15 -13.14 -0.74
C TRP A 34 14.08 -12.92 0.46
N LYS A 35 15.05 -13.79 0.65
CA LYS A 35 16.00 -13.76 1.79
C LYS A 35 17.46 -13.72 1.37
N GLN A 36 17.78 -13.18 0.22
CA GLN A 36 19.15 -13.25 -0.27
C GLN A 36 20.14 -12.50 0.62
N LYS A 37 19.78 -11.28 1.07
CA LYS A 37 20.59 -10.43 1.96
C LYS A 37 19.86 -10.12 3.26
N ARG A 38 18.64 -9.63 3.15
CA ARG A 38 17.73 -9.28 4.24
C ARG A 38 16.31 -9.64 3.81
N GLU A 39 15.41 -9.83 4.76
CA GLU A 39 13.99 -9.92 4.46
C GLU A 39 13.52 -8.61 3.82
N PRO A 40 12.66 -8.69 2.78
CA PRO A 40 12.19 -7.50 2.07
C PRO A 40 11.30 -6.65 2.97
N GLN A 41 11.42 -5.34 2.83
CA GLN A 41 10.41 -4.41 3.28
C GLN A 41 9.37 -4.26 2.17
N PHE A 42 8.10 -4.19 2.55
CA PHE A 42 7.05 -3.98 1.58
C PHE A 42 5.82 -3.32 2.19
N ALA A 43 5.05 -2.68 1.32
CA ALA A 43 3.74 -2.14 1.62
C ALA A 43 2.74 -2.55 0.55
N ILE A 44 1.47 -2.71 0.94
CA ILE A 44 0.35 -2.98 0.05
C ILE A 44 -0.73 -1.95 0.37
N TRP A 45 -1.25 -1.27 -0.66
CA TRP A 45 -2.22 -0.19 -0.50
C TRP A 45 -3.25 -0.16 -1.62
N LEU A 46 -4.29 0.63 -1.41
CA LEU A 46 -5.35 0.90 -2.38
C LEU A 46 -5.26 2.34 -2.88
N GLU A 47 -5.54 2.50 -4.16
CA GLU A 47 -5.84 3.80 -4.79
C GLU A 47 -7.20 3.72 -5.50
N ASP A 48 -7.87 4.87 -5.66
CA ASP A 48 -9.05 4.98 -6.50
C ASP A 48 -8.66 4.96 -8.00
N GLU A 49 -9.66 5.02 -8.88
CA GLU A 49 -9.42 5.05 -10.32
C GLU A 49 -8.62 6.28 -10.78
N ASN A 50 -8.70 7.39 -10.04
CA ASN A 50 -8.00 8.65 -10.33
C ASN A 50 -6.56 8.66 -9.81
N GLY A 51 -6.13 7.60 -9.10
CA GLY A 51 -4.80 7.50 -8.50
C GLY A 51 -4.65 8.20 -7.16
N ASN A 52 -5.76 8.54 -6.50
CA ASN A 52 -5.73 9.02 -5.12
C ASN A 52 -5.55 7.84 -4.17
N PHE A 53 -4.66 8.01 -3.20
CA PHE A 53 -4.44 7.03 -2.15
C PHE A 53 -5.70 6.88 -1.30
N ILE A 54 -6.11 5.63 -1.03
CA ILE A 54 -7.26 5.35 -0.17
C ILE A 54 -6.78 4.96 1.22
N ARG A 55 -5.99 3.89 1.31
CA ARG A 55 -5.40 3.40 2.58
C ARG A 55 -4.32 2.35 2.35
N THR A 56 -3.48 2.16 3.36
CA THR A 56 -2.57 1.02 3.46
C THR A 56 -3.31 -0.20 3.97
N LEU A 57 -3.15 -1.36 3.31
CA LEU A 57 -3.69 -2.65 3.75
C LEU A 57 -2.69 -3.41 4.62
N TYR A 58 -1.42 -3.37 4.24
CA TYR A 58 -0.33 -4.03 4.94
C TYR A 58 0.96 -3.24 4.80
N VAL A 59 1.74 -3.19 5.85
CA VAL A 59 3.12 -2.66 5.80
C VAL A 59 4.00 -3.42 6.76
N THR A 60 5.23 -3.73 6.33
CA THR A 60 6.23 -4.31 7.22
C THR A 60 6.62 -3.32 8.31
N GLU A 61 6.81 -3.80 9.52
CA GLU A 61 7.03 -2.96 10.71
C GLU A 61 8.15 -1.93 10.52
N ARG A 62 9.28 -2.33 9.92
CA ARG A 62 10.40 -1.43 9.68
C ARG A 62 10.12 -0.33 8.65
N ALA A 63 9.22 -0.57 7.71
CA ALA A 63 8.81 0.44 6.75
C ALA A 63 7.75 1.38 7.34
N GLY A 64 6.81 0.83 8.14
CA GLY A 64 5.70 1.58 8.74
C GLY A 64 6.07 2.34 10.02
N LYS A 65 7.02 1.82 10.81
CA LYS A 65 7.39 2.40 12.11
C LYS A 65 8.87 2.76 12.16
N LYS A 66 9.17 3.86 12.83
CA LYS A 66 10.55 4.30 13.15
C LYS A 66 11.05 3.59 14.42
N ASN A 67 11.13 2.27 14.41
CA ASN A 67 11.35 1.46 15.61
C ASN A 67 12.77 0.91 15.75
N TRP A 68 13.74 1.37 14.96
CA TRP A 68 15.14 0.98 15.13
C TRP A 68 15.99 2.14 15.66
N TRP A 69 17.01 1.78 16.40
CA TRP A 69 17.96 2.74 16.96
C TRP A 69 18.63 3.54 15.83
N PHE A 70 18.66 4.85 15.94
CA PHE A 70 19.10 5.82 14.92
C PHE A 70 18.19 5.92 13.66
N ALA A 71 16.91 5.55 13.77
CA ALA A 71 15.99 5.80 12.66
C ALA A 71 15.92 7.31 12.33
N PRO A 72 16.03 7.70 11.04
CA PRO A 72 15.82 9.08 10.63
C PRO A 72 14.42 9.55 11.00
N LYS A 73 14.27 10.85 11.33
CA LYS A 73 12.94 11.41 11.66
C LYS A 73 11.94 11.25 10.52
N GLU A 74 12.43 11.37 9.30
CA GLU A 74 11.67 11.26 8.05
C GLU A 74 11.35 9.80 7.65
N GLY A 75 11.93 8.81 8.36
CA GLY A 75 11.89 7.41 7.95
C GLY A 75 12.91 7.13 6.85
N ARG A 76 12.58 6.17 5.96
CA ARG A 76 13.41 5.81 4.80
C ARG A 76 12.58 5.87 3.52
N PRO A 77 12.37 7.07 2.98
CA PRO A 77 11.60 7.21 1.73
C PRO A 77 12.18 6.39 0.58
N GLU A 78 13.50 6.21 0.54
CA GLU A 78 14.19 5.43 -0.48
C GLU A 78 13.93 3.92 -0.42
N SER A 79 13.38 3.42 0.67
CA SER A 79 13.03 1.99 0.78
C SER A 79 11.78 1.62 0.00
N LEU A 80 10.70 2.40 0.15
CA LEU A 80 9.41 2.21 -0.49
C LEU A 80 8.89 3.58 -0.94
N PRO A 81 9.54 4.22 -1.92
CA PRO A 81 9.29 5.62 -2.24
C PRO A 81 7.88 5.90 -2.73
N VAL A 82 7.30 5.00 -3.53
CA VAL A 82 5.94 5.20 -4.06
C VAL A 82 4.93 5.20 -2.92
N TRP A 83 4.93 4.17 -2.09
CA TRP A 83 4.06 4.09 -0.91
C TRP A 83 4.34 5.24 0.07
N TYR A 84 5.61 5.56 0.30
CA TYR A 84 6.00 6.60 1.24
C TYR A 84 5.40 7.96 0.88
N HIS A 85 5.52 8.39 -0.37
CA HIS A 85 4.99 9.67 -0.83
C HIS A 85 3.46 9.65 -0.95
N LYS A 86 2.88 8.57 -1.46
CA LYS A 86 1.43 8.41 -1.59
C LYS A 86 0.71 8.46 -0.24
N SER A 87 1.18 7.71 0.75
CA SER A 87 0.55 7.63 2.07
C SER A 87 0.65 8.92 2.91
N ARG A 88 1.51 9.86 2.54
CA ARG A 88 1.69 11.15 3.22
C ARG A 88 1.03 12.34 2.54
N ASN A 89 0.68 12.20 1.28
CA ASN A 89 -0.05 13.22 0.53
C ASN A 89 -1.57 13.19 0.78
N GLU A 90 -2.03 12.35 1.70
CA GLU A 90 -3.43 12.36 2.11
C GLU A 90 -3.79 13.69 2.75
N ALA A 91 -4.85 14.32 2.24
CA ALA A 91 -5.51 15.40 2.94
C ALA A 91 -6.04 14.90 4.30
N PRO A 92 -5.90 15.65 5.40
CA PRO A 92 -6.40 15.24 6.70
C PRO A 92 -7.89 14.93 6.59
N LYS A 93 -8.30 13.71 6.92
CA LYS A 93 -9.73 13.35 7.03
C LYS A 93 -10.38 14.26 8.07
N ALA A 94 -11.42 14.96 7.67
CA ALA A 94 -12.07 16.03 8.43
C ALA A 94 -12.70 15.62 9.79
N ASN A 95 -12.48 14.42 10.31
CA ASN A 95 -13.10 13.90 11.54
C ASN A 95 -12.21 13.02 12.43
N SER A 96 -10.89 13.23 12.46
CA SER A 96 -10.08 12.62 13.54
C SER A 96 -9.69 13.69 14.56
N SER A 97 -10.45 13.77 15.65
CA SER A 97 -10.08 14.54 16.83
C SER A 97 -8.99 13.81 17.62
N SER A 98 -7.76 13.88 17.16
CA SER A 98 -6.60 13.71 18.01
C SER A 98 -5.42 14.49 17.43
N SER A 99 -5.12 15.59 18.10
CA SER A 99 -3.92 16.38 17.87
C SER A 99 -2.67 15.54 18.19
N LYS A 100 -2.02 14.98 17.17
CA LYS A 100 -0.62 14.59 17.26
C LYS A 100 0.18 15.31 16.20
N LYS A 101 1.01 16.24 16.65
CA LYS A 101 2.07 16.86 15.88
C LYS A 101 3.04 15.79 15.40
N GLY A 102 3.27 15.74 14.09
CA GLY A 102 4.34 14.98 13.46
C GLY A 102 3.82 13.87 12.57
N GLY A 103 3.93 14.06 11.27
CA GLY A 103 3.72 13.20 10.09
C GLY A 103 3.81 11.68 10.24
N GLU A 104 3.11 11.10 11.21
CA GLU A 104 2.83 9.68 11.26
C GLU A 104 1.57 9.45 10.44
N ALA A 105 1.71 8.71 9.33
CA ALA A 105 0.54 8.19 8.62
C ALA A 105 -0.29 7.40 9.63
N ASP A 106 -1.57 7.71 9.72
CA ASP A 106 -2.54 6.95 10.54
C ASP A 106 -2.73 5.59 9.86
N ILE A 107 -1.85 4.64 10.20
CA ILE A 107 -1.78 3.33 9.56
C ILE A 107 -2.79 2.45 10.28
N ASP A 108 -4.05 2.50 9.85
CA ASP A 108 -5.07 1.47 10.13
C ASP A 108 -4.81 0.22 9.26
N ALA A 109 -3.56 -0.20 9.21
CA ALA A 109 -3.09 -1.31 8.41
C ALA A 109 -2.60 -2.44 9.31
N VAL A 110 -2.65 -3.67 8.82
CA VAL A 110 -1.95 -4.78 9.48
C VAL A 110 -0.45 -4.49 9.44
N THR A 111 0.08 -4.06 10.58
CA THR A 111 1.53 -3.88 10.76
C THR A 111 2.09 -5.13 11.42
N SER A 112 2.96 -5.84 10.71
CA SER A 112 3.53 -7.10 11.19
C SER A 112 5.04 -7.14 11.03
N ALA A 113 5.69 -7.97 11.87
CA ALA A 113 7.10 -8.31 11.69
C ALA A 113 7.32 -8.82 10.25
N THR A 114 8.49 -8.51 9.68
CA THR A 114 8.82 -8.91 8.31
C THR A 114 8.69 -10.42 8.13
N PRO A 115 7.83 -10.91 7.23
CA PRO A 115 7.58 -12.34 7.06
C PRO A 115 8.80 -13.07 6.52
N LYS A 116 9.06 -14.26 7.06
CA LYS A 116 10.21 -15.09 6.64
C LYS A 116 10.04 -15.80 5.29
N GLY A 117 8.82 -15.87 4.75
CA GLY A 117 8.56 -16.66 3.54
C GLY A 117 7.28 -16.28 2.80
N GLY A 118 6.94 -15.01 2.72
CA GLY A 118 5.68 -14.53 2.17
C GLY A 118 4.63 -14.29 3.26
N VAL A 119 3.45 -13.82 2.88
CA VAL A 119 2.35 -13.51 3.80
C VAL A 119 1.00 -13.75 3.13
N ILE A 120 0.02 -14.17 3.93
CA ILE A 120 -1.39 -14.21 3.55
C ILE A 120 -2.15 -13.44 4.64
N PHE A 121 -3.02 -12.54 4.25
CA PHE A 121 -3.86 -11.78 5.16
C PHE A 121 -5.19 -11.41 4.50
N THR A 122 -6.21 -11.15 5.31
CA THR A 122 -7.49 -10.61 4.85
C THR A 122 -7.51 -9.10 5.01
N ALA A 123 -8.18 -8.43 4.09
CA ALA A 123 -8.37 -7.00 4.13
C ALA A 123 -9.74 -6.62 3.58
N GLU A 124 -10.32 -5.57 4.13
CA GLU A 124 -11.52 -4.98 3.56
C GLU A 124 -11.15 -4.01 2.45
N ILE A 125 -11.83 -4.11 1.32
CA ILE A 125 -11.78 -3.15 0.22
C ILE A 125 -13.16 -2.53 0.03
N GLY A 126 -13.23 -1.34 -0.55
CA GLY A 126 -14.50 -0.69 -0.85
C GLY A 126 -15.28 -1.43 -1.94
N ASN A 127 -16.54 -1.06 -2.12
CA ASN A 127 -17.41 -1.59 -3.19
C ASN A 127 -17.24 -0.86 -4.54
N ALA A 128 -16.40 0.15 -4.61
CA ALA A 128 -16.06 0.86 -5.85
C ALA A 128 -14.90 0.15 -6.58
N ASN A 129 -14.73 0.47 -7.86
CA ASN A 129 -13.51 0.11 -8.57
C ASN A 129 -12.30 0.72 -7.85
N CYS A 130 -11.25 -0.05 -7.69
CA CYS A 130 -10.01 0.43 -7.11
C CYS A 130 -8.80 -0.25 -7.76
N LYS A 131 -7.63 0.29 -7.46
CA LYS A 131 -6.35 -0.32 -7.81
C LYS A 131 -5.66 -0.77 -6.54
N ILE A 132 -5.12 -1.98 -6.54
CA ILE A 132 -4.26 -2.48 -5.48
C ILE A 132 -2.82 -2.44 -5.95
N PHE A 133 -1.96 -1.92 -5.10
CA PHE A 133 -0.52 -1.81 -5.33
C PHE A 133 0.25 -2.59 -4.28
N ALA A 134 1.42 -3.06 -4.65
CA ALA A 134 2.37 -3.68 -3.73
C ALA A 134 3.79 -3.25 -4.12
N GLU A 135 4.54 -2.67 -3.20
CA GLU A 135 5.92 -2.22 -3.39
C GLU A 135 6.86 -3.00 -2.50
N PHE A 136 7.98 -3.49 -3.06
CA PHE A 136 8.97 -4.34 -2.38
C PHE A 136 10.38 -3.80 -2.58
N ASN A 137 11.18 -3.85 -1.51
CA ASN A 137 12.62 -3.56 -1.57
C ASN A 137 13.38 -4.46 -0.58
N THR A 138 14.62 -4.76 -0.92
CA THR A 138 15.55 -5.46 -0.01
C THR A 138 16.81 -4.64 0.18
N SER A 139 17.14 -4.33 1.44
CA SER A 139 18.37 -3.59 1.76
C SER A 139 19.63 -4.36 1.36
N PHE A 140 20.63 -3.62 0.88
CA PHE A 140 21.95 -4.13 0.44
C PHE A 140 21.88 -5.01 -0.83
N ASP A 141 20.84 -4.86 -1.63
CA ASP A 141 20.67 -5.57 -2.88
C ASP A 141 21.43 -4.90 -4.02
N TYR A 142 22.76 -4.92 -3.92
CA TYR A 142 23.66 -4.30 -4.89
C TYR A 142 23.90 -5.20 -6.10
N ASN A 143 24.14 -4.56 -7.25
CA ASN A 143 24.67 -5.16 -8.46
C ASN A 143 25.68 -4.21 -9.14
N ASP A 144 26.13 -4.52 -10.34
CA ASP A 144 27.13 -3.72 -11.06
C ASP A 144 26.67 -2.28 -11.36
N THR A 145 25.36 -2.07 -11.50
CA THR A 145 24.76 -0.76 -11.78
C THR A 145 24.40 -0.02 -10.49
N TYR A 146 23.72 -0.71 -9.57
CA TYR A 146 23.23 -0.16 -8.30
C TYR A 146 24.20 -0.52 -7.19
N THR A 147 25.17 0.34 -6.96
CA THR A 147 26.25 0.13 -5.99
C THR A 147 25.97 0.90 -4.69
N LYS A 148 26.68 0.58 -3.62
CA LYS A 148 26.59 1.33 -2.37
C LYS A 148 26.86 2.83 -2.55
N LYS A 149 27.67 3.21 -3.55
CA LYS A 149 28.06 4.59 -3.81
C LYS A 149 26.91 5.42 -4.42
N ASN A 150 26.08 4.81 -5.27
CA ASN A 150 25.06 5.53 -6.05
C ASN A 150 23.61 5.18 -5.66
N SER A 151 23.41 4.17 -4.80
CA SER A 151 22.07 3.72 -4.38
C SER A 151 21.93 3.52 -2.86
N GLY A 152 22.88 4.04 -2.09
CA GLY A 152 22.81 4.07 -0.61
C GLY A 152 22.68 2.69 0.02
N VAL A 153 21.74 2.56 0.96
CA VAL A 153 21.51 1.32 1.72
C VAL A 153 20.68 0.29 0.95
N ASN A 154 19.80 0.73 0.05
CA ASN A 154 18.85 -0.16 -0.60
C ASN A 154 19.46 -0.95 -1.75
N GLY A 155 20.37 -0.35 -2.52
CA GLY A 155 20.89 -0.98 -3.74
C GLY A 155 19.92 -0.80 -4.90
N GLN A 156 19.41 -1.88 -5.46
CA GLN A 156 18.42 -1.80 -6.54
C GLN A 156 17.16 -1.07 -6.06
N PRO A 157 16.50 -0.29 -6.94
CA PRO A 157 15.23 0.38 -6.59
C PRO A 157 14.14 -0.62 -6.23
N SER A 158 13.13 -0.15 -5.50
CA SER A 158 11.95 -0.95 -5.20
C SER A 158 11.21 -1.35 -6.47
N VAL A 159 10.53 -2.48 -6.44
CA VAL A 159 9.67 -2.97 -7.51
C VAL A 159 8.20 -2.81 -7.13
N VAL A 160 7.41 -2.32 -8.07
CA VAL A 160 5.99 -2.00 -7.87
C VAL A 160 5.13 -2.90 -8.73
N TYR A 161 4.18 -3.56 -8.09
CA TYR A 161 3.15 -4.40 -8.73
C TYR A 161 1.79 -3.74 -8.58
N MET A 162 0.90 -3.94 -9.56
CA MET A 162 -0.44 -3.38 -9.55
C MET A 162 -1.45 -4.29 -10.24
N ALA A 163 -2.69 -4.24 -9.77
CA ALA A 163 -3.87 -4.75 -10.48
C ALA A 163 -5.07 -3.83 -10.24
N SER A 164 -5.98 -3.77 -11.21
CA SER A 164 -7.30 -3.17 -11.05
C SER A 164 -8.27 -4.19 -10.47
N ILE A 165 -9.05 -3.79 -9.48
CA ILE A 165 -10.09 -4.60 -8.86
C ILE A 165 -11.44 -3.95 -9.18
N PRO A 166 -12.26 -4.57 -10.03
CA PRO A 166 -13.59 -4.03 -10.35
C PRO A 166 -14.53 -4.16 -9.15
N SER A 167 -15.49 -3.27 -9.08
CA SER A 167 -16.57 -3.33 -8.07
C SER A 167 -17.35 -4.64 -8.11
N SER A 168 -17.43 -5.27 -9.28
CA SER A 168 -18.07 -6.57 -9.51
C SER A 168 -17.17 -7.77 -9.20
N PHE A 169 -15.98 -7.57 -8.62
CA PHE A 169 -15.05 -8.67 -8.32
C PHE A 169 -15.67 -9.69 -7.37
N GLU A 170 -15.87 -10.90 -7.86
CA GLU A 170 -16.49 -12.03 -7.17
C GLU A 170 -15.70 -13.32 -7.47
N GLY A 171 -14.96 -13.85 -6.49
CA GLY A 171 -14.46 -15.23 -6.46
C GLY A 171 -13.30 -15.63 -7.37
N SER A 172 -12.83 -14.77 -8.28
CA SER A 172 -11.69 -15.08 -9.15
C SER A 172 -10.38 -14.56 -8.55
N GLU A 173 -9.28 -15.28 -8.79
CA GLU A 173 -7.96 -14.77 -8.44
C GLU A 173 -7.54 -13.66 -9.41
N ILE A 174 -7.13 -12.51 -8.85
CA ILE A 174 -6.47 -11.43 -9.60
C ILE A 174 -4.99 -11.41 -9.21
N ARG A 175 -4.12 -11.50 -10.20
CA ARG A 175 -2.67 -11.39 -10.01
C ARG A 175 -2.20 -9.97 -10.31
N LEU A 176 -1.38 -9.41 -9.43
CA LEU A 176 -0.72 -8.14 -9.67
C LEU A 176 0.42 -8.32 -10.66
N ASN A 177 0.54 -7.38 -11.58
CA ASN A 177 1.59 -7.34 -12.59
C ASN A 177 2.68 -6.35 -12.18
N LEU A 178 3.94 -6.67 -12.49
CA LEU A 178 5.04 -5.74 -12.32
C LEU A 178 4.81 -4.52 -13.23
N THR A 179 4.64 -3.36 -12.63
CA THR A 179 4.25 -2.12 -13.31
C THR A 179 5.42 -1.15 -13.46
N GLY A 180 6.35 -1.17 -12.51
CA GLY A 180 7.49 -0.26 -12.54
C GLY A 180 8.37 -0.38 -11.31
N THR A 181 9.15 0.66 -11.06
CA THR A 181 10.05 0.81 -9.91
C THR A 181 9.80 2.14 -9.22
N GLY A 182 10.12 2.22 -7.94
CA GLY A 182 10.25 3.51 -7.26
C GLY A 182 11.55 4.22 -7.61
N SER A 183 11.71 5.48 -7.18
CA SER A 183 12.97 6.23 -7.33
C SER A 183 14.08 5.58 -6.49
N PRO A 184 15.30 5.42 -7.01
CA PRO A 184 16.40 4.77 -6.28
C PRO A 184 16.82 5.50 -5.00
N ASP A 185 16.65 6.82 -4.98
CA ASP A 185 17.05 7.71 -3.88
C ASP A 185 15.87 8.18 -3.00
N GLY A 186 14.64 7.76 -3.32
CA GLY A 186 13.45 8.16 -2.59
C GLY A 186 13.00 9.60 -2.87
N SER A 187 13.53 10.25 -3.90
CA SER A 187 13.28 11.66 -4.19
C SER A 187 11.84 11.96 -4.60
N ASP A 188 11.15 10.98 -5.18
CA ASP A 188 9.76 11.11 -5.61
C ASP A 188 8.93 9.85 -5.37
N GLY A 189 7.60 9.99 -5.49
CA GLY A 189 6.61 8.91 -5.37
C GLY A 189 6.08 8.41 -6.72
N ASN A 190 6.78 8.70 -7.82
CA ASN A 190 6.35 8.25 -9.14
C ASN A 190 6.74 6.78 -9.38
N ILE A 191 5.96 6.12 -10.22
CA ILE A 191 6.31 4.80 -10.72
C ILE A 191 7.11 5.00 -12.01
N HIS A 192 8.38 4.63 -11.96
CA HIS A 192 9.30 4.70 -13.10
C HIS A 192 9.25 3.41 -13.91
N PRO A 193 9.61 3.44 -15.21
CA PRO A 193 9.69 2.24 -16.03
C PRO A 193 10.64 1.19 -15.44
N VAL A 194 10.31 -0.09 -15.60
CA VAL A 194 11.17 -1.20 -15.16
C VAL A 194 12.51 -1.13 -15.90
N SER A 195 13.57 -0.97 -15.14
CA SER A 195 14.93 -0.98 -15.71
C SER A 195 15.36 -2.41 -16.08
N PRO A 196 15.94 -2.62 -17.27
CA PRO A 196 16.53 -3.91 -17.66
C PRO A 196 17.78 -4.25 -16.84
N LEU A 197 18.30 -3.31 -16.07
CA LEU A 197 19.49 -3.48 -15.22
C LEU A 197 19.16 -4.08 -13.83
N LEU A 198 17.87 -4.33 -13.54
CA LEU A 198 17.46 -5.06 -12.35
C LEU A 198 17.82 -6.54 -12.47
N THR A 199 18.32 -7.11 -11.38
CA THR A 199 18.74 -8.52 -11.34
C THR A 199 17.96 -9.32 -10.29
N THR A 200 18.18 -9.04 -9.03
CA THR A 200 17.60 -9.72 -7.87
C THR A 200 16.29 -9.08 -7.41
N ALA A 201 16.13 -7.77 -7.58
CA ALA A 201 14.93 -7.05 -7.16
C ALA A 201 13.65 -7.64 -7.77
N VAL A 202 13.65 -7.99 -9.06
CA VAL A 202 12.50 -8.61 -9.74
C VAL A 202 12.25 -10.07 -9.34
N LYS A 203 13.12 -10.66 -8.54
CA LYS A 203 13.03 -12.05 -8.04
C LYS A 203 12.69 -12.13 -6.55
N ILE A 204 12.46 -10.99 -5.90
CA ILE A 204 12.04 -10.93 -4.50
C ILE A 204 10.67 -11.61 -4.33
N VAL A 205 9.75 -11.35 -5.23
CA VAL A 205 8.37 -11.83 -5.18
C VAL A 205 8.10 -12.80 -6.31
N LYS A 206 7.47 -13.94 -5.99
CA LYS A 206 6.99 -14.92 -6.98
C LYS A 206 5.66 -14.46 -7.58
N ALA A 207 4.74 -14.03 -6.75
CA ALA A 207 3.43 -13.52 -7.13
C ALA A 207 2.82 -12.72 -5.98
N VAL A 208 1.97 -11.75 -6.32
CA VAL A 208 1.00 -11.16 -5.41
C VAL A 208 -0.37 -11.42 -6.02
N THR A 209 -1.27 -11.99 -5.24
CA THR A 209 -2.63 -12.31 -5.69
C THR A 209 -3.68 -11.83 -4.71
N VAL A 210 -4.86 -11.55 -5.23
CA VAL A 210 -6.05 -11.17 -4.49
C VAL A 210 -7.17 -12.12 -4.84
N CYS A 211 -7.80 -12.71 -3.84
CA CYS A 211 -8.97 -13.58 -3.98
C CYS A 211 -10.09 -13.08 -3.07
N LYS A 212 -11.34 -13.39 -3.43
CA LYS A 212 -12.49 -13.21 -2.54
C LYS A 212 -12.83 -14.51 -1.85
#